data_7ec3c1529dd242e5a88a8ee5b9c238b4
#
_entry.id   7ec3c1529dd242e5a88a8ee5b9c238b4
#
_cell.length_a   1.000
_cell.length_b   1.000
_cell.length_c   1.000
_cell.angle_alpha   90.00
_cell.angle_beta   90.00
_cell.angle_gamma   90.00
#
_symmetry.space_group_name_H-M   'P 1'
#
loop_
_entity.id
_entity.type
_entity.pdbx_description
1 polymer ?
#
loop_
_entity_poly.entity_id
_entity_poly.type
_entity_poly.pdbx_seq_one_letter_code
_entity_poly.pdbx_strand_id
1 'polypeptide(L)'
;MSGRALRRWLLTLAAFFAVYFALRTSRAAMNALWYGAICPAEQWLGRLWGGWSLSVGEVLIVTAVCAALIAAANGIRYIVSARRKWRAAAQVLTTALCTVLTVYAGFCLLWGVGYNTDGFREKSGLTTAPVTADQLAQVTAYFADQLALSAGEVPRDGDGVCRLDYRQLLTGSESSLDVLAEEFPFLDAKTGRAKAFGCSRALSALRFTGFYFPFTGEANVNTDSPSAFLPATVCHEMAHQRGITAEEECNFIGILAAIRSDCAAYRYSGWLTGFGYLSNALYSADRDAWQIIRDSLPETVVADLRADNAYWSQFRGTVSQLSDKVYDGFLKSNGDADGAKSYGVVTDLLVAYFGA
;
A
#
# COMPACT_ATOMS: atom_id res chain seq x y z
N MET A 1 26.73 17.42 -18.54
CA MET A 1 26.08 17.19 -19.87
C MET A 1 26.11 18.44 -20.71
N SER A 2 26.13 18.33 -22.06
CA SER A 2 26.01 19.51 -22.94
C SER A 2 24.55 20.01 -22.96
N GLY A 3 24.35 21.33 -23.20
CA GLY A 3 23.00 21.91 -23.28
C GLY A 3 22.13 21.29 -24.38
N ARG A 4 22.75 20.79 -25.48
CA ARG A 4 22.06 20.03 -26.54
C ARG A 4 21.52 18.67 -26.02
N ALA A 5 22.31 17.98 -25.21
CA ALA A 5 21.87 16.70 -24.63
C ALA A 5 20.73 16.88 -23.64
N LEU A 6 20.78 17.89 -22.77
CA LEU A 6 19.69 18.23 -21.86
C LEU A 6 18.40 18.59 -22.59
N ARG A 7 18.49 19.39 -23.66
CA ARG A 7 17.32 19.74 -24.48
C ARG A 7 16.68 18.48 -25.13
N ARG A 8 17.50 17.58 -25.68
CA ARG A 8 17.01 16.33 -26.25
C ARG A 8 16.28 15.48 -25.17
N TRP A 9 16.89 15.37 -23.99
CA TRP A 9 16.29 14.62 -22.87
C TRP A 9 14.92 15.19 -22.47
N LEU A 10 14.82 16.52 -22.30
CA LEU A 10 13.53 17.18 -22.01
C LEU A 10 12.48 16.93 -23.10
N LEU A 11 12.87 17.01 -24.38
CA LEU A 11 11.94 16.76 -25.49
C LEU A 11 11.45 15.29 -25.50
N THR A 12 12.33 14.32 -25.20
CA THR A 12 11.95 12.92 -25.08
C THR A 12 10.96 12.70 -23.93
N LEU A 13 11.22 13.30 -22.76
CA LEU A 13 10.29 13.24 -21.63
C LEU A 13 8.96 13.90 -21.93
N ALA A 14 8.97 15.08 -22.58
CA ALA A 14 7.73 15.75 -22.99
C ALA A 14 6.91 14.90 -23.97
N ALA A 15 7.57 14.26 -24.94
CA ALA A 15 6.91 13.33 -25.87
C ALA A 15 6.34 12.11 -25.14
N PHE A 16 7.09 11.51 -24.20
CA PHE A 16 6.61 10.42 -23.37
C PHE A 16 5.35 10.80 -22.59
N PHE A 17 5.39 11.92 -21.87
CA PHE A 17 4.22 12.36 -21.09
C PHE A 17 3.02 12.70 -21.97
N ALA A 18 3.25 13.32 -23.15
CA ALA A 18 2.16 13.57 -24.08
C ALA A 18 1.47 12.29 -24.55
N VAL A 19 2.26 11.25 -24.87
CA VAL A 19 1.72 9.92 -25.25
C VAL A 19 1.03 9.26 -24.07
N TYR A 20 1.67 9.25 -22.88
CA TYR A 20 1.10 8.65 -21.68
C TYR A 20 -0.26 9.29 -21.31
N PHE A 21 -0.34 10.62 -21.26
CA PHE A 21 -1.59 11.29 -20.92
C PHE A 21 -2.68 11.15 -22.00
N ALA A 22 -2.29 11.00 -23.26
CA ALA A 22 -3.23 10.67 -24.33
C ALA A 22 -3.77 9.23 -24.18
N LEU A 23 -2.91 8.24 -23.91
CA LEU A 23 -3.31 6.86 -23.73
C LEU A 23 -4.16 6.65 -22.45
N ARG A 24 -3.88 7.40 -21.40
CA ARG A 24 -4.61 7.37 -20.12
C ARG A 24 -6.12 7.62 -20.28
N THR A 25 -6.54 8.29 -21.33
CA THR A 25 -7.97 8.52 -21.61
C THR A 25 -8.70 7.28 -22.11
N SER A 26 -7.98 6.22 -22.52
CA SER A 26 -8.54 4.97 -23.02
C SER A 26 -8.35 3.83 -22.02
N ARG A 27 -9.41 3.49 -21.28
CA ARG A 27 -9.38 2.38 -20.33
C ARG A 27 -9.01 1.05 -21.01
N ALA A 28 -9.49 0.80 -22.21
CA ALA A 28 -9.14 -0.41 -22.97
C ALA A 28 -7.63 -0.49 -23.29
N ALA A 29 -7.01 0.64 -23.66
CA ALA A 29 -5.56 0.69 -23.90
C ALA A 29 -4.78 0.46 -22.59
N MET A 30 -5.24 1.06 -21.48
CA MET A 30 -4.62 0.87 -20.16
C MET A 30 -4.75 -0.58 -19.68
N ASN A 31 -5.94 -1.20 -19.81
CA ASN A 31 -6.14 -2.61 -19.50
C ASN A 31 -5.21 -3.51 -20.32
N ALA A 32 -5.12 -3.29 -21.63
CA ALA A 32 -4.26 -4.09 -22.50
C ALA A 32 -2.78 -3.94 -22.11
N LEU A 33 -2.34 -2.74 -21.77
CA LEU A 33 -0.95 -2.48 -21.38
C LEU A 33 -0.65 -3.06 -20.00
N TRP A 34 -1.53 -2.83 -19.02
CA TRP A 34 -1.35 -3.30 -17.65
C TRP A 34 -1.39 -4.82 -17.55
N TYR A 35 -2.52 -5.43 -17.89
CA TYR A 35 -2.73 -6.87 -17.74
C TYR A 35 -2.01 -7.70 -18.80
N GLY A 36 -1.75 -7.13 -19.99
CA GLY A 36 -1.06 -7.84 -21.06
C GLY A 36 0.47 -7.80 -20.99
N ALA A 37 1.05 -6.81 -20.29
CA ALA A 37 2.50 -6.64 -20.31
C ALA A 37 3.10 -6.24 -18.97
N ILE A 38 2.64 -5.15 -18.34
CA ILE A 38 3.34 -4.54 -17.19
C ILE A 38 3.19 -5.41 -15.95
N CYS A 39 1.96 -5.70 -15.53
CA CYS A 39 1.69 -6.52 -14.34
C CYS A 39 2.35 -7.91 -14.42
N PRO A 40 2.27 -8.67 -15.54
CA PRO A 40 3.01 -9.93 -15.68
C PRO A 40 4.53 -9.77 -15.59
N ALA A 41 5.08 -8.67 -16.12
CA ALA A 41 6.51 -8.38 -16.03
C ALA A 41 6.94 -8.07 -14.60
N GLU A 42 6.17 -7.29 -13.85
CA GLU A 42 6.41 -7.00 -12.43
C GLU A 42 6.29 -8.25 -11.57
N GLN A 43 5.29 -9.10 -11.81
CA GLN A 43 5.13 -10.39 -11.14
C GLN A 43 6.34 -11.32 -11.41
N TRP A 44 6.81 -11.36 -12.65
CA TRP A 44 8.03 -12.11 -12.99
C TRP A 44 9.25 -11.54 -12.25
N LEU A 45 9.38 -10.22 -12.22
CA LEU A 45 10.48 -9.53 -11.55
C LEU A 45 10.46 -9.77 -10.03
N GLY A 46 9.29 -9.66 -9.39
CA GLY A 46 9.12 -9.97 -7.96
C GLY A 46 9.48 -11.40 -7.59
N ARG A 47 9.15 -12.38 -8.48
CA ARG A 47 9.56 -13.78 -8.30
C ARG A 47 11.07 -13.99 -8.43
N LEU A 48 11.73 -13.24 -9.30
CA LEU A 48 13.18 -13.33 -9.49
C LEU A 48 13.93 -13.09 -8.16
N TRP A 49 13.42 -12.16 -7.36
CA TRP A 49 13.97 -11.83 -6.05
C TRP A 49 13.30 -12.59 -4.90
N GLY A 50 12.27 -13.36 -5.17
CA GLY A 50 11.41 -14.02 -4.17
C GLY A 50 12.17 -14.94 -3.20
N GLY A 51 13.26 -15.57 -3.65
CA GLY A 51 14.13 -16.39 -2.80
C GLY A 51 15.02 -15.61 -1.83
N TRP A 52 15.17 -14.30 -2.02
CA TRP A 52 16.05 -13.47 -1.17
C TRP A 52 15.28 -12.94 0.04
N SER A 53 15.94 -12.92 1.19
CA SER A 53 15.38 -12.30 2.41
C SER A 53 15.49 -10.78 2.40
N LEU A 54 16.45 -10.23 1.65
CA LEU A 54 16.69 -8.80 1.52
C LEU A 54 15.77 -8.19 0.46
N SER A 55 15.20 -7.04 0.73
CA SER A 55 14.49 -6.25 -0.27
C SER A 55 15.46 -5.60 -1.25
N VAL A 56 15.35 -5.95 -2.54
CA VAL A 56 16.10 -5.28 -3.62
C VAL A 56 15.59 -3.85 -3.78
N GLY A 57 14.30 -3.63 -3.58
CA GLY A 57 13.70 -2.30 -3.57
C GLY A 57 14.34 -1.39 -2.53
N GLU A 58 14.56 -1.89 -1.30
CA GLU A 58 15.27 -1.13 -0.25
C GLU A 58 16.69 -0.76 -0.68
N VAL A 59 17.43 -1.72 -1.23
CA VAL A 59 18.81 -1.45 -1.72
C VAL A 59 18.81 -0.39 -2.80
N LEU A 60 17.85 -0.43 -3.73
CA LEU A 60 17.72 0.59 -4.78
C LEU A 60 17.36 1.96 -4.21
N ILE A 61 16.43 2.03 -3.25
CA ILE A 61 16.05 3.28 -2.58
C ILE A 61 17.24 3.90 -1.86
N VAL A 62 17.95 3.12 -1.04
CA VAL A 62 19.14 3.59 -0.31
C VAL A 62 20.22 4.06 -1.28
N THR A 63 20.48 3.29 -2.34
CA THR A 63 21.45 3.65 -3.39
C THR A 63 21.05 4.94 -4.09
N ALA A 64 19.78 5.11 -4.43
CA ALA A 64 19.27 6.33 -5.08
C ALA A 64 19.40 7.56 -4.16
N VAL A 65 19.10 7.42 -2.86
CA VAL A 65 19.29 8.49 -1.87
C VAL A 65 20.77 8.87 -1.75
N CYS A 66 21.66 7.91 -1.61
CA CYS A 66 23.11 8.17 -1.57
C CYS A 66 23.62 8.86 -2.85
N ALA A 67 23.17 8.37 -4.01
CA ALA A 67 23.52 8.97 -5.30
C ALA A 67 23.02 10.43 -5.42
N ALA A 68 21.79 10.70 -4.95
CA ALA A 68 21.22 12.04 -4.93
C ALA A 68 22.01 13.01 -4.04
N LEU A 69 22.42 12.55 -2.84
CA LEU A 69 23.25 13.35 -1.93
C LEU A 69 24.63 13.66 -2.55
N ILE A 70 25.27 12.67 -3.14
CA ILE A 70 26.56 12.85 -3.87
C ILE A 70 26.39 13.82 -5.05
N ALA A 71 25.31 13.66 -5.83
CA ALA A 71 25.02 14.54 -6.97
C ALA A 71 24.77 15.98 -6.51
N ALA A 72 24.04 16.18 -5.41
CA ALA A 72 23.80 17.50 -4.81
C ALA A 72 25.14 18.16 -4.37
N ALA A 73 25.99 17.42 -3.64
CA ALA A 73 27.29 17.92 -3.21
C ALA A 73 28.17 18.32 -4.41
N ASN A 74 28.25 17.47 -5.45
CA ASN A 74 28.97 17.75 -6.67
C ASN A 74 28.38 18.94 -7.45
N GLY A 75 27.06 19.06 -7.47
CA GLY A 75 26.35 20.19 -8.08
C GLY A 75 26.69 21.51 -7.40
N ILE A 76 26.70 21.53 -6.07
CA ILE A 76 27.11 22.72 -5.28
C ILE A 76 28.57 23.09 -5.60
N ARG A 77 29.49 22.11 -5.56
CA ARG A 77 30.89 22.33 -5.91
C ARG A 77 31.04 22.92 -7.31
N TYR A 78 30.34 22.36 -8.29
CA TYR A 78 30.34 22.83 -9.67
C TYR A 78 29.85 24.27 -9.78
N ILE A 79 28.78 24.65 -9.11
CA ILE A 79 28.23 26.02 -9.09
C ILE A 79 29.26 27.00 -8.49
N VAL A 80 29.84 26.63 -7.34
CA VAL A 80 30.80 27.48 -6.61
C VAL A 80 32.06 27.74 -7.47
N SER A 81 32.55 26.71 -8.17
CA SER A 81 33.78 26.77 -8.97
C SER A 81 33.60 27.43 -10.37
N ALA A 82 32.35 27.60 -10.81
CA ALA A 82 32.05 28.10 -12.14
C ALA A 82 32.28 29.62 -12.26
N ARG A 83 32.88 30.08 -13.38
CA ARG A 83 32.98 31.51 -13.69
C ARG A 83 31.61 32.18 -13.87
N ARG A 84 30.62 31.44 -14.43
CA ARG A 84 29.24 31.91 -14.65
C ARG A 84 28.29 31.10 -13.81
N LYS A 85 28.20 31.43 -12.51
CA LYS A 85 27.45 30.66 -11.49
C LYS A 85 25.99 30.41 -11.88
N TRP A 86 25.29 31.42 -12.45
CA TRP A 86 23.89 31.27 -12.86
C TRP A 86 23.70 30.22 -13.98
N ARG A 87 24.66 30.09 -14.94
CA ARG A 87 24.60 29.06 -15.99
C ARG A 87 24.85 27.66 -15.40
N ALA A 88 25.80 27.57 -14.47
CA ALA A 88 26.09 26.34 -13.77
C ALA A 88 24.87 25.89 -12.92
N ALA A 89 24.25 26.81 -12.18
CA ALA A 89 23.05 26.55 -11.43
C ALA A 89 21.89 26.09 -12.32
N ALA A 90 21.63 26.81 -13.42
CA ALA A 90 20.61 26.41 -14.39
C ALA A 90 20.85 25.01 -14.95
N GLN A 91 22.11 24.66 -15.25
CA GLN A 91 22.47 23.33 -15.73
C GLN A 91 22.24 22.24 -14.69
N VAL A 92 22.64 22.48 -13.43
CA VAL A 92 22.43 21.54 -12.31
C VAL A 92 20.93 21.32 -12.09
N LEU A 93 20.15 22.40 -11.98
CA LEU A 93 18.69 22.32 -11.77
C LEU A 93 17.99 21.62 -12.93
N THR A 94 18.37 21.92 -14.18
CA THR A 94 17.79 21.24 -15.35
C THR A 94 18.13 19.75 -15.34
N THR A 95 19.36 19.37 -14.97
CA THR A 95 19.76 17.96 -14.85
C THR A 95 18.97 17.27 -13.76
N ALA A 96 18.83 17.88 -12.57
CA ALA A 96 18.03 17.35 -11.48
C ALA A 96 16.55 17.16 -11.89
N LEU A 97 15.96 18.17 -12.54
CA LEU A 97 14.61 18.09 -13.08
C LEU A 97 14.44 16.92 -14.07
N CYS A 98 15.37 16.79 -15.04
CA CYS A 98 15.34 15.67 -15.99
C CYS A 98 15.41 14.31 -15.27
N THR A 99 16.26 14.18 -14.23
CA THR A 99 16.40 12.96 -13.46
C THR A 99 15.08 12.62 -12.73
N VAL A 100 14.49 13.59 -12.02
CA VAL A 100 13.20 13.40 -11.34
C VAL A 100 12.10 13.03 -12.33
N LEU A 101 12.00 13.74 -13.45
CA LEU A 101 11.01 13.43 -14.49
C LEU A 101 11.23 12.04 -15.12
N THR A 102 12.48 11.56 -15.21
CA THR A 102 12.77 10.21 -15.71
C THR A 102 12.28 9.13 -14.72
N VAL A 103 12.53 9.32 -13.41
CA VAL A 103 12.02 8.43 -12.39
C VAL A 103 10.48 8.44 -12.39
N TYR A 104 9.88 9.62 -12.50
CA TYR A 104 8.42 9.76 -12.58
C TYR A 104 7.84 9.12 -13.86
N ALA A 105 8.51 9.23 -15.00
CA ALA A 105 8.12 8.54 -16.23
C ALA A 105 8.18 7.01 -16.06
N GLY A 106 9.22 6.50 -15.40
CA GLY A 106 9.30 5.08 -15.02
C GLY A 106 8.15 4.66 -14.11
N PHE A 107 7.83 5.48 -13.11
CA PHE A 107 6.68 5.26 -12.23
C PHE A 107 5.35 5.28 -13.02
N CYS A 108 5.13 6.28 -13.89
CA CYS A 108 3.93 6.34 -14.73
C CYS A 108 3.77 5.09 -15.59
N LEU A 109 4.87 4.57 -16.15
CA LEU A 109 4.86 3.36 -16.97
C LEU A 109 4.58 2.12 -16.14
N LEU A 110 5.31 1.92 -15.05
CA LEU A 110 5.26 0.68 -14.27
C LEU A 110 4.05 0.63 -13.34
N TRP A 111 3.56 1.74 -12.83
CA TRP A 111 2.49 1.77 -11.83
C TRP A 111 1.31 2.67 -12.22
N GLY A 112 1.60 3.88 -12.72
CA GLY A 112 0.57 4.86 -13.08
C GLY A 112 -0.43 4.36 -14.12
N VAL A 113 -0.05 3.40 -14.98
CA VAL A 113 -0.96 2.72 -15.92
C VAL A 113 -2.08 2.00 -15.16
N GLY A 114 -1.75 1.27 -14.08
CA GLY A 114 -2.68 0.47 -13.30
C GLY A 114 -3.83 1.28 -12.67
N TYR A 115 -3.60 2.54 -12.28
CA TYR A 115 -4.67 3.41 -11.75
C TYR A 115 -5.77 3.76 -12.77
N ASN A 116 -5.56 3.48 -14.06
CA ASN A 116 -6.50 3.78 -15.12
C ASN A 116 -7.08 2.51 -15.78
N THR A 117 -7.02 1.38 -15.06
CA THR A 117 -7.53 0.08 -15.50
C THR A 117 -8.80 -0.31 -14.74
N ASP A 118 -9.41 -1.42 -15.15
CA ASP A 118 -10.48 -2.04 -14.38
C ASP A 118 -9.89 -2.64 -13.10
N GLY A 119 -10.38 -2.17 -11.94
CA GLY A 119 -9.97 -2.63 -10.63
C GLY A 119 -10.69 -3.90 -10.17
N PHE A 120 -10.63 -4.14 -8.87
CA PHE A 120 -11.32 -5.27 -8.26
C PHE A 120 -12.84 -5.19 -8.43
N ARG A 121 -13.45 -4.03 -8.18
CA ARG A 121 -14.90 -3.84 -8.25
C ARG A 121 -15.45 -4.14 -9.64
N GLU A 122 -14.83 -3.62 -10.69
CA GLU A 122 -15.24 -3.88 -12.05
C GLU A 122 -15.08 -5.36 -12.45
N LYS A 123 -14.03 -6.01 -11.99
CA LYS A 123 -13.72 -7.42 -12.34
C LYS A 123 -14.54 -8.43 -11.54
N SER A 124 -14.81 -8.14 -10.27
CA SER A 124 -15.61 -9.01 -9.40
C SER A 124 -17.10 -8.85 -9.61
N GLY A 125 -17.52 -7.70 -10.14
CA GLY A 125 -18.93 -7.31 -10.20
C GLY A 125 -19.53 -6.99 -8.83
N LEU A 126 -18.72 -6.90 -7.77
CA LEU A 126 -19.18 -6.52 -6.43
C LEU A 126 -19.65 -5.06 -6.44
N THR A 127 -20.94 -4.86 -6.32
CA THR A 127 -21.56 -3.55 -6.29
C THR A 127 -21.83 -3.12 -4.86
N THR A 128 -21.51 -1.88 -4.54
CA THR A 128 -21.85 -1.27 -3.26
C THR A 128 -23.12 -0.43 -3.39
N ALA A 129 -23.98 -0.51 -2.38
CA ALA A 129 -25.13 0.37 -2.20
C ALA A 129 -24.91 1.26 -0.98
N PRO A 130 -25.66 2.36 -0.82
CA PRO A 130 -25.60 3.15 0.40
C PRO A 130 -25.87 2.29 1.63
N VAL A 131 -24.91 2.27 2.57
CA VAL A 131 -24.96 1.46 3.78
C VAL A 131 -25.81 2.17 4.83
N THR A 132 -26.80 1.47 5.42
CA THR A 132 -27.56 1.99 6.56
C THR A 132 -26.82 1.79 7.88
N ALA A 133 -27.14 2.58 8.92
CA ALA A 133 -26.53 2.43 10.23
C ALA A 133 -26.79 1.03 10.82
N ASP A 134 -27.98 0.47 10.60
CA ASP A 134 -28.33 -0.87 11.08
C ASP A 134 -27.49 -1.97 10.40
N GLN A 135 -27.31 -1.91 9.08
CA GLN A 135 -26.45 -2.84 8.35
C GLN A 135 -25.01 -2.75 8.82
N LEU A 136 -24.52 -1.52 8.98
CA LEU A 136 -23.16 -1.27 9.50
C LEU A 136 -22.99 -1.84 10.90
N ALA A 137 -23.97 -1.64 11.80
CA ALA A 137 -23.95 -2.18 13.16
C ALA A 137 -23.95 -3.71 13.17
N GLN A 138 -24.78 -4.34 12.33
CA GLN A 138 -24.84 -5.80 12.21
C GLN A 138 -23.51 -6.40 11.76
N VAL A 139 -22.89 -5.85 10.70
CA VAL A 139 -21.60 -6.35 10.20
C VAL A 139 -20.47 -6.05 11.20
N THR A 140 -20.51 -4.89 11.87
CA THR A 140 -19.54 -4.57 12.93
C THR A 140 -19.63 -5.54 14.10
N ALA A 141 -20.84 -5.89 14.54
CA ALA A 141 -21.07 -6.87 15.59
C ALA A 141 -20.58 -8.27 15.19
N TYR A 142 -20.86 -8.69 13.95
CA TYR A 142 -20.34 -9.95 13.41
C TYR A 142 -18.81 -10.00 13.45
N PHE A 143 -18.11 -8.92 13.05
CA PHE A 143 -16.66 -8.85 13.14
C PHE A 143 -16.14 -8.89 14.59
N ALA A 144 -16.85 -8.25 15.53
CA ALA A 144 -16.53 -8.31 16.96
C ALA A 144 -16.64 -9.73 17.51
N ASP A 145 -17.68 -10.48 17.13
CA ASP A 145 -17.89 -11.88 17.51
C ASP A 145 -16.76 -12.77 16.97
N GLN A 146 -16.38 -12.60 15.71
CA GLN A 146 -15.26 -13.35 15.09
C GLN A 146 -13.91 -13.02 15.75
N LEU A 147 -13.71 -11.77 16.14
CA LEU A 147 -12.54 -11.37 16.94
C LEU A 147 -12.50 -12.06 18.29
N ALA A 148 -13.64 -12.11 18.99
CA ALA A 148 -13.74 -12.77 20.28
C ALA A 148 -13.38 -14.26 20.18
N LEU A 149 -13.85 -14.93 19.11
CA LEU A 149 -13.55 -16.34 18.85
C LEU A 149 -12.07 -16.58 18.51
N SER A 150 -11.47 -15.73 17.68
CA SER A 150 -10.09 -15.91 17.19
C SER A 150 -9.02 -15.37 18.13
N ALA A 151 -9.36 -14.54 19.11
CA ALA A 151 -8.40 -13.89 20.02
C ALA A 151 -7.58 -14.87 20.87
N GLY A 152 -8.15 -16.04 21.19
CA GLY A 152 -7.47 -17.10 21.94
C GLY A 152 -6.54 -17.98 21.09
N GLU A 153 -6.59 -17.86 19.75
CA GLU A 153 -5.81 -18.70 18.83
C GLU A 153 -4.40 -18.13 18.54
N VAL A 154 -4.11 -16.91 18.97
CA VAL A 154 -2.84 -16.22 18.68
C VAL A 154 -1.98 -16.06 19.95
N PRO A 155 -0.63 -16.12 19.80
CA PRO A 155 0.28 -15.94 20.93
C PRO A 155 0.24 -14.51 21.47
N ARG A 156 0.30 -14.38 22.81
CA ARG A 156 0.24 -13.11 23.51
C ARG A 156 1.37 -12.96 24.50
N ASP A 157 1.79 -11.72 24.74
CA ASP A 157 2.76 -11.40 25.79
C ASP A 157 2.10 -11.31 27.19
N GLY A 158 2.91 -10.96 28.21
CA GLY A 158 2.45 -10.83 29.58
C GLY A 158 1.39 -9.74 29.82
N ASP A 159 1.28 -8.77 28.91
CA ASP A 159 0.29 -7.69 28.93
C ASP A 159 -0.97 -8.02 28.10
N GLY A 160 -1.04 -9.25 27.59
CA GLY A 160 -2.15 -9.75 26.78
C GLY A 160 -2.13 -9.26 25.32
N VAL A 161 -1.07 -8.58 24.89
CA VAL A 161 -0.91 -8.07 23.52
C VAL A 161 -0.44 -9.19 22.59
N CYS A 162 -1.06 -9.29 21.41
CA CYS A 162 -0.67 -10.25 20.38
C CYS A 162 0.76 -10.02 19.89
N ARG A 163 1.57 -11.08 19.88
CA ARG A 163 2.97 -11.06 19.42
C ARG A 163 3.20 -12.16 18.40
N LEU A 164 3.39 -11.75 17.16
CA LEU A 164 3.64 -12.64 16.03
C LEU A 164 5.08 -12.48 15.54
N ASP A 165 5.69 -13.60 15.14
CA ASP A 165 7.00 -13.57 14.48
C ASP A 165 6.83 -13.24 12.98
N TYR A 166 7.25 -12.05 12.58
CA TYR A 166 7.14 -11.61 11.20
C TYR A 166 7.86 -12.54 10.21
N ARG A 167 8.93 -13.24 10.61
CA ARG A 167 9.67 -14.16 9.72
C ARG A 167 8.80 -15.35 9.34
N GLN A 168 8.02 -15.86 10.28
CA GLN A 168 7.06 -16.94 10.02
C GLN A 168 5.92 -16.44 9.11
N LEU A 169 5.41 -15.24 9.38
CA LEU A 169 4.34 -14.64 8.58
C LEU A 169 4.74 -14.38 7.13
N LEU A 170 5.99 -13.97 6.88
CA LEU A 170 6.47 -13.72 5.53
C LEU A 170 6.80 -15.00 4.75
N THR A 171 6.97 -16.14 5.45
CA THR A 171 7.21 -17.43 4.80
C THR A 171 5.89 -17.94 4.22
N GLY A 172 5.86 -18.19 2.91
CA GLY A 172 4.65 -18.63 2.21
C GLY A 172 3.66 -17.50 1.88
N SER A 173 4.03 -16.24 2.14
CA SER A 173 3.15 -15.08 1.84
C SER A 173 2.81 -14.94 0.35
N GLU A 174 3.61 -15.50 -0.55
CA GLU A 174 3.32 -15.57 -1.99
C GLU A 174 1.99 -16.27 -2.33
N SER A 175 1.52 -17.16 -1.46
CA SER A 175 0.25 -17.87 -1.59
C SER A 175 -0.90 -17.28 -0.74
N SER A 176 -0.67 -16.18 -0.04
CA SER A 176 -1.65 -15.60 0.90
C SER A 176 -3.00 -15.22 0.25
N LEU A 177 -3.02 -14.96 -1.05
CA LEU A 177 -4.23 -14.63 -1.81
C LEU A 177 -4.81 -15.82 -2.61
N ASP A 178 -4.16 -16.99 -2.61
CA ASP A 178 -4.63 -18.15 -3.39
C ASP A 178 -6.00 -18.64 -2.90
N VAL A 179 -6.31 -18.42 -1.62
CA VAL A 179 -7.60 -18.70 -1.01
C VAL A 179 -8.77 -17.94 -1.67
N LEU A 180 -8.48 -16.85 -2.37
CA LEU A 180 -9.48 -16.05 -3.09
C LEU A 180 -9.58 -16.41 -4.58
N ALA A 181 -8.67 -17.21 -5.13
CA ALA A 181 -8.57 -17.47 -6.56
C ALA A 181 -9.78 -18.24 -7.14
N GLU A 182 -10.46 -19.07 -6.34
CA GLU A 182 -11.67 -19.77 -6.77
C GLU A 182 -12.83 -18.79 -6.99
N GLU A 183 -13.00 -17.80 -6.11
CA GLU A 183 -14.07 -16.81 -6.21
C GLU A 183 -13.70 -15.67 -7.17
N PHE A 184 -12.43 -15.25 -7.15
CA PHE A 184 -11.89 -14.16 -7.97
C PHE A 184 -10.72 -14.64 -8.83
N PRO A 185 -10.96 -15.34 -9.96
CA PRO A 185 -9.91 -15.94 -10.78
C PRO A 185 -8.86 -14.96 -11.31
N PHE A 186 -9.18 -13.68 -11.41
CA PHE A 186 -8.24 -12.64 -11.82
C PHE A 186 -7.17 -12.32 -10.75
N LEU A 187 -7.33 -12.82 -9.52
CA LEU A 187 -6.32 -12.78 -8.46
C LEU A 187 -5.37 -14.00 -8.52
N ASP A 188 -5.64 -15.01 -9.37
CA ASP A 188 -4.74 -16.13 -9.54
C ASP A 188 -3.48 -15.68 -10.31
N ALA A 189 -2.39 -15.49 -9.59
CA ALA A 189 -1.10 -15.13 -10.18
C ALA A 189 0.06 -15.67 -9.31
N LYS A 190 1.14 -16.03 -9.98
CA LYS A 190 2.38 -16.41 -9.29
C LYS A 190 3.20 -15.17 -8.98
N THR A 191 3.43 -14.92 -7.70
CA THR A 191 4.12 -13.74 -7.16
C THR A 191 5.37 -14.12 -6.36
N GLY A 192 6.18 -13.15 -5.98
CA GLY A 192 7.24 -13.32 -4.98
C GLY A 192 6.67 -13.15 -3.57
N ARG A 193 7.38 -13.66 -2.57
CA ARG A 193 6.98 -13.44 -1.16
C ARG A 193 7.14 -11.97 -0.75
N ALA A 194 6.34 -11.53 0.20
CA ALA A 194 6.52 -10.23 0.87
C ALA A 194 7.84 -10.21 1.66
N LYS A 195 8.44 -9.04 1.81
CA LYS A 195 9.72 -8.84 2.47
C LYS A 195 9.65 -7.85 3.62
N ALA A 196 10.41 -8.13 4.67
CA ALA A 196 10.64 -7.15 5.71
C ALA A 196 11.49 -5.99 5.15
N PHE A 197 11.04 -4.76 5.37
CA PHE A 197 11.82 -3.58 5.06
C PHE A 197 12.78 -3.29 6.23
N GLY A 198 14.10 -3.31 5.98
CA GLY A 198 15.10 -3.18 7.03
C GLY A 198 15.03 -1.82 7.75
N CYS A 199 14.70 -0.74 7.01
CA CYS A 199 14.47 0.57 7.58
C CYS A 199 13.02 0.77 8.07
N SER A 200 12.36 -0.25 8.64
CA SER A 200 10.97 -0.23 9.09
C SER A 200 10.63 0.98 9.98
N ARG A 201 11.55 1.38 10.88
CA ARG A 201 11.33 2.57 11.71
C ARG A 201 11.16 3.86 10.91
N ALA A 202 11.79 3.97 9.74
CA ALA A 202 11.58 5.12 8.85
C ALA A 202 10.18 5.06 8.20
N LEU A 203 9.68 3.86 7.85
CA LEU A 203 8.30 3.70 7.39
C LEU A 203 7.31 4.12 8.48
N SER A 204 7.55 3.74 9.73
CA SER A 204 6.71 4.13 10.87
C SER A 204 6.67 5.66 11.04
N ALA A 205 7.80 6.35 10.87
CA ALA A 205 7.86 7.80 10.93
C ALA A 205 7.06 8.48 9.80
N LEU A 206 6.93 7.81 8.66
CA LEU A 206 6.10 8.23 7.52
C LEU A 206 4.66 7.68 7.59
N ARG A 207 4.34 6.86 8.62
CA ARG A 207 3.06 6.19 8.84
C ARG A 207 2.67 5.17 7.78
N PHE A 208 3.65 4.53 7.15
CA PHE A 208 3.43 3.41 6.24
C PHE A 208 3.52 2.07 6.95
N THR A 209 2.54 1.22 6.76
CA THR A 209 2.53 -0.18 7.23
C THR A 209 3.23 -1.12 6.26
N GLY A 210 3.28 -0.76 4.97
CA GLY A 210 3.95 -1.45 3.89
C GLY A 210 3.95 -0.60 2.63
N PHE A 211 4.53 -1.11 1.57
CA PHE A 211 4.43 -0.54 0.23
C PHE A 211 4.85 -1.55 -0.83
N TYR A 212 4.18 -1.51 -1.96
CA TYR A 212 4.62 -2.18 -3.18
C TYR A 212 5.62 -1.32 -3.94
N PHE A 213 6.73 -1.94 -4.39
CA PHE A 213 7.76 -1.23 -5.16
C PHE A 213 7.81 -1.70 -6.62
N PRO A 214 7.15 -0.98 -7.55
CA PRO A 214 6.94 -1.44 -8.93
C PRO A 214 8.24 -1.64 -9.72
N PHE A 215 9.33 -0.92 -9.39
CA PHE A 215 10.62 -1.07 -10.06
C PHE A 215 11.29 -2.44 -9.83
N THR A 216 10.88 -3.17 -8.81
CA THR A 216 11.37 -4.51 -8.51
C THR A 216 10.25 -5.54 -8.38
N GLY A 217 8.99 -5.11 -8.42
CA GLY A 217 7.82 -5.98 -8.25
C GLY A 217 7.72 -6.56 -6.82
N GLU A 218 8.30 -5.90 -5.82
CA GLU A 218 8.38 -6.40 -4.45
C GLU A 218 7.32 -5.78 -3.53
N ALA A 219 6.63 -6.61 -2.78
CA ALA A 219 5.83 -6.25 -1.63
C ALA A 219 6.75 -6.11 -0.40
N ASN A 220 6.76 -4.94 0.23
CA ASN A 220 7.59 -4.63 1.40
C ASN A 220 6.70 -4.27 2.58
N VAL A 221 7.01 -4.81 3.76
CA VAL A 221 6.21 -4.58 4.96
C VAL A 221 7.05 -3.99 6.09
N ASN A 222 6.41 -3.14 6.86
CA ASN A 222 6.96 -2.52 8.06
C ASN A 222 6.84 -3.48 9.24
N THR A 223 7.94 -4.10 9.63
CA THR A 223 7.98 -5.07 10.73
C THR A 223 8.20 -4.43 12.10
N ASP A 224 8.32 -3.09 12.18
CA ASP A 224 8.37 -2.32 13.43
C ASP A 224 6.96 -2.03 13.99
N SER A 225 5.91 -2.11 13.14
CA SER A 225 4.53 -1.88 13.52
C SER A 225 3.95 -3.04 14.37
N PRO A 226 2.81 -2.83 15.08
CA PRO A 226 2.19 -3.87 15.88
C PRO A 226 1.89 -5.13 15.08
N SER A 227 2.42 -6.26 15.55
CA SER A 227 2.42 -7.50 14.79
C SER A 227 1.03 -8.10 14.54
N ALA A 228 0.04 -7.73 15.36
CA ALA A 228 -1.36 -8.18 15.19
C ALA A 228 -1.97 -7.76 13.84
N PHE A 229 -1.53 -6.62 13.27
CA PHE A 229 -2.03 -6.10 11.99
C PHE A 229 -1.16 -6.52 10.80
N LEU A 230 0.03 -7.05 11.04
CA LEU A 230 0.99 -7.37 10.00
C LEU A 230 0.50 -8.39 8.97
N PRO A 231 -0.22 -9.50 9.32
CA PRO A 231 -0.72 -10.44 8.33
C PRO A 231 -1.70 -9.83 7.32
N ALA A 232 -2.63 -8.98 7.76
CA ALA A 232 -3.54 -8.28 6.86
C ALA A 232 -2.78 -7.29 5.96
N THR A 233 -1.76 -6.60 6.49
CA THR A 233 -0.84 -5.77 5.70
C THR A 233 -0.10 -6.59 4.65
N VAL A 234 0.41 -7.78 5.00
CA VAL A 234 1.03 -8.68 4.03
C VAL A 234 0.08 -9.00 2.88
N CYS A 235 -1.18 -9.37 3.18
CA CYS A 235 -2.18 -9.65 2.15
C CYS A 235 -2.49 -8.41 1.30
N HIS A 236 -2.52 -7.21 1.88
CA HIS A 236 -2.70 -5.94 1.16
C HIS A 236 -1.56 -5.71 0.14
N GLU A 237 -0.30 -5.81 0.58
CA GLU A 237 0.84 -5.63 -0.31
C GLU A 237 0.92 -6.72 -1.40
N MET A 238 0.48 -7.94 -1.06
CA MET A 238 0.34 -9.03 -2.03
C MET A 238 -0.79 -8.77 -3.05
N ALA A 239 -1.86 -8.04 -2.69
CA ALA A 239 -2.89 -7.64 -3.65
C ALA A 239 -2.33 -6.67 -4.69
N HIS A 240 -1.44 -5.76 -4.30
CA HIS A 240 -0.70 -4.94 -5.25
C HIS A 240 0.15 -5.78 -6.21
N GLN A 241 0.84 -6.81 -5.72
CA GLN A 241 1.58 -7.75 -6.59
C GLN A 241 0.68 -8.52 -7.55
N ARG A 242 -0.60 -8.74 -7.20
CA ARG A 242 -1.61 -9.36 -8.07
C ARG A 242 -2.23 -8.35 -9.06
N GLY A 243 -1.73 -7.11 -9.11
CA GLY A 243 -2.09 -6.10 -10.09
C GLY A 243 -3.26 -5.19 -9.69
N ILE A 244 -3.67 -5.21 -8.44
CA ILE A 244 -4.65 -4.25 -7.92
C ILE A 244 -3.90 -3.00 -7.46
N THR A 245 -4.30 -1.84 -7.96
CA THR A 245 -3.60 -0.58 -7.66
C THR A 245 -4.37 0.35 -6.72
N ALA A 246 -5.69 0.18 -6.62
CA ALA A 246 -6.52 0.99 -5.73
C ALA A 246 -6.35 0.54 -4.27
N GLU A 247 -5.98 1.49 -3.40
CA GLU A 247 -5.66 1.23 -1.99
C GLU A 247 -6.83 0.61 -1.22
N GLU A 248 -8.05 1.11 -1.46
CA GLU A 248 -9.25 0.61 -0.79
C GLU A 248 -9.58 -0.82 -1.20
N GLU A 249 -9.36 -1.14 -2.47
CA GLU A 249 -9.55 -2.50 -2.97
C GLU A 249 -8.51 -3.45 -2.38
N CYS A 250 -7.25 -3.01 -2.28
CA CYS A 250 -6.19 -3.78 -1.62
C CYS A 250 -6.46 -3.97 -0.12
N ASN A 251 -7.00 -2.96 0.57
CA ASN A 251 -7.43 -3.09 1.96
C ASN A 251 -8.53 -4.14 2.10
N PHE A 252 -9.58 -4.09 1.25
CA PHE A 252 -10.65 -5.07 1.26
C PHE A 252 -10.15 -6.49 0.94
N ILE A 253 -9.37 -6.65 -0.12
CA ILE A 253 -8.78 -7.94 -0.52
C ILE A 253 -7.87 -8.48 0.58
N GLY A 254 -7.04 -7.63 1.17
CA GLY A 254 -6.12 -7.99 2.25
C GLY A 254 -6.86 -8.50 3.48
N ILE A 255 -7.94 -7.84 3.88
CA ILE A 255 -8.82 -8.27 4.98
C ILE A 255 -9.46 -9.61 4.63
N LEU A 256 -10.05 -9.74 3.45
CA LEU A 256 -10.78 -10.95 3.04
C LEU A 256 -9.85 -12.15 2.92
N ALA A 257 -8.67 -12.00 2.32
CA ALA A 257 -7.67 -13.06 2.22
C ALA A 257 -7.17 -13.51 3.59
N ALA A 258 -6.90 -12.55 4.48
CA ALA A 258 -6.46 -12.84 5.82
C ALA A 258 -7.53 -13.62 6.62
N ILE A 259 -8.79 -13.20 6.56
CA ILE A 259 -9.93 -13.87 7.21
C ILE A 259 -10.09 -15.32 6.73
N ARG A 260 -9.91 -15.58 5.45
CA ARG A 260 -10.07 -16.91 4.84
C ARG A 260 -8.85 -17.82 4.97
N SER A 261 -7.76 -17.32 5.53
CA SER A 261 -6.53 -18.10 5.71
C SER A 261 -6.70 -19.24 6.70
N ASP A 262 -6.06 -20.38 6.47
CA ASP A 262 -5.96 -21.49 7.42
C ASP A 262 -5.05 -21.14 8.64
N CYS A 263 -4.25 -20.08 8.55
CA CYS A 263 -3.38 -19.63 9.62
C CYS A 263 -4.13 -18.72 10.60
N ALA A 264 -4.19 -19.10 11.88
CA ALA A 264 -4.86 -18.35 12.94
C ALA A 264 -4.38 -16.88 13.04
N ALA A 265 -3.08 -16.65 12.86
CA ALA A 265 -2.52 -15.31 12.90
C ALA A 265 -3.07 -14.41 11.78
N TYR A 266 -3.24 -14.95 10.58
CA TYR A 266 -3.85 -14.23 9.46
C TYR A 266 -5.34 -13.98 9.70
N ARG A 267 -6.11 -15.03 10.15
CA ARG A 267 -7.53 -14.86 10.44
C ARG A 267 -7.78 -13.77 11.48
N TYR A 268 -7.06 -13.83 12.60
CA TYR A 268 -7.17 -12.81 13.64
C TYR A 268 -6.87 -11.41 13.12
N SER A 269 -5.78 -11.26 12.36
CA SER A 269 -5.37 -9.98 11.78
C SER A 269 -6.42 -9.43 10.81
N GLY A 270 -7.01 -10.28 9.98
CA GLY A 270 -8.08 -9.90 9.05
C GLY A 270 -9.32 -9.37 9.76
N TRP A 271 -9.79 -10.11 10.79
CA TRP A 271 -10.93 -9.67 11.62
C TRP A 271 -10.61 -8.36 12.35
N LEU A 272 -9.41 -8.24 12.92
CA LEU A 272 -8.97 -7.04 13.66
C LEU A 272 -8.90 -5.80 12.76
N THR A 273 -8.32 -5.96 11.58
CA THR A 273 -8.20 -4.86 10.61
C THR A 273 -9.57 -4.45 10.07
N GLY A 274 -10.39 -5.40 9.67
CA GLY A 274 -11.75 -5.13 9.19
C GLY A 274 -12.63 -4.50 10.27
N PHE A 275 -12.55 -4.98 11.51
CA PHE A 275 -13.22 -4.35 12.64
C PHE A 275 -12.80 -2.89 12.83
N GLY A 276 -11.54 -2.56 12.63
CA GLY A 276 -11.05 -1.18 12.70
C GLY A 276 -11.77 -0.25 11.72
N TYR A 277 -11.94 -0.65 10.46
CA TYR A 277 -12.68 0.11 9.45
C TYR A 277 -14.15 0.28 9.81
N LEU A 278 -14.82 -0.83 10.11
CA LEU A 278 -16.24 -0.86 10.44
C LEU A 278 -16.55 -0.06 11.72
N SER A 279 -15.76 -0.25 12.78
CA SER A 279 -15.91 0.44 14.06
C SER A 279 -15.72 1.94 13.94
N ASN A 280 -14.75 2.41 13.14
CA ASN A 280 -14.54 3.85 12.91
C ASN A 280 -15.73 4.47 12.15
N ALA A 281 -16.29 3.77 11.19
CA ALA A 281 -17.48 4.20 10.46
C ALA A 281 -18.71 4.25 11.37
N LEU A 282 -18.92 3.19 12.17
CA LEU A 282 -20.04 3.09 13.09
C LEU A 282 -19.99 4.14 14.19
N TYR A 283 -18.79 4.45 14.72
CA TYR A 283 -18.63 5.53 15.69
C TYR A 283 -19.17 6.89 15.20
N SER A 284 -19.10 7.13 13.90
CA SER A 284 -19.60 8.35 13.28
C SER A 284 -21.08 8.27 12.91
N ALA A 285 -21.60 7.08 12.61
CA ALA A 285 -22.97 6.84 12.16
C ALA A 285 -23.94 6.59 13.32
N ASP A 286 -23.55 5.77 14.29
CA ASP A 286 -24.35 5.40 15.47
C ASP A 286 -23.43 5.11 16.68
N ARG A 287 -23.31 6.11 17.52
CA ARG A 287 -22.42 6.05 18.69
C ARG A 287 -22.88 5.10 19.78
N ASP A 288 -24.18 4.94 19.94
CA ASP A 288 -24.76 4.08 20.96
C ASP A 288 -24.56 2.59 20.59
N ALA A 289 -24.85 2.24 19.34
CA ALA A 289 -24.55 0.90 18.82
C ALA A 289 -23.03 0.61 18.86
N TRP A 290 -22.21 1.57 18.50
CA TRP A 290 -20.75 1.46 18.60
C TRP A 290 -20.30 1.16 20.04
N GLN A 291 -20.84 1.87 21.04
CA GLN A 291 -20.46 1.68 22.45
C GLN A 291 -20.80 0.27 22.92
N ILE A 292 -21.99 -0.24 22.60
CA ILE A 292 -22.44 -1.59 22.95
C ILE A 292 -21.46 -2.63 22.40
N ILE A 293 -21.11 -2.54 21.10
CA ILE A 293 -20.20 -3.48 20.45
C ILE A 293 -18.78 -3.34 21.02
N ARG A 294 -18.35 -2.11 21.29
CA ARG A 294 -17.01 -1.85 21.85
C ARG A 294 -16.85 -2.46 23.24
N ASP A 295 -17.89 -2.41 24.06
CA ASP A 295 -17.90 -2.93 25.42
C ASP A 295 -18.02 -4.47 25.47
N SER A 296 -18.47 -5.12 24.40
CA SER A 296 -18.52 -6.59 24.28
C SER A 296 -17.16 -7.22 23.92
N LEU A 297 -16.18 -6.44 23.50
CA LEU A 297 -14.88 -6.98 23.06
C LEU A 297 -14.09 -7.59 24.24
N PRO A 298 -13.43 -8.75 24.03
CA PRO A 298 -12.50 -9.30 25.00
C PRO A 298 -11.36 -8.32 25.34
N GLU A 299 -10.90 -8.34 26.58
CA GLU A 299 -9.82 -7.44 27.03
C GLU A 299 -8.53 -7.63 26.21
N THR A 300 -8.27 -8.82 25.70
CA THR A 300 -7.12 -9.11 24.82
C THR A 300 -7.22 -8.39 23.47
N VAL A 301 -8.40 -8.28 22.89
CA VAL A 301 -8.63 -7.47 21.65
C VAL A 301 -8.46 -6.00 21.97
N VAL A 302 -9.00 -5.55 23.10
CA VAL A 302 -8.85 -4.18 23.59
C VAL A 302 -7.38 -3.83 23.81
N ALA A 303 -6.58 -4.76 24.34
CA ALA A 303 -5.13 -4.60 24.53
C ALA A 303 -4.41 -4.39 23.17
N ASP A 304 -4.76 -5.16 22.13
CA ASP A 304 -4.18 -4.99 20.80
C ASP A 304 -4.52 -3.63 20.17
N LEU A 305 -5.78 -3.19 20.28
CA LEU A 305 -6.22 -1.88 19.77
C LEU A 305 -5.53 -0.72 20.53
N ARG A 306 -5.34 -0.85 21.85
CA ARG A 306 -4.60 0.12 22.66
C ARG A 306 -3.13 0.17 22.30
N ALA A 307 -2.50 -0.99 22.09
CA ALA A 307 -1.10 -1.11 21.69
C ALA A 307 -0.86 -0.46 20.32
N ASP A 308 -1.77 -0.66 19.36
CA ASP A 308 -1.71 -0.04 18.04
C ASP A 308 -1.82 1.49 18.14
N ASN A 309 -2.83 1.99 18.85
CA ASN A 309 -2.99 3.43 19.06
C ASN A 309 -1.79 4.06 19.76
N ALA A 310 -1.24 3.40 20.78
CA ALA A 310 -0.07 3.85 21.51
C ALA A 310 1.17 3.89 20.61
N TYR A 311 1.35 2.86 19.76
CA TYR A 311 2.45 2.81 18.80
C TYR A 311 2.37 3.97 17.80
N TRP A 312 1.26 4.13 17.09
CA TRP A 312 1.13 5.15 16.05
C TRP A 312 1.09 6.58 16.59
N SER A 313 0.68 6.75 17.85
CA SER A 313 0.69 8.06 18.50
C SER A 313 2.08 8.67 18.65
N GLN A 314 3.12 7.83 18.76
CA GLN A 314 4.53 8.25 18.84
C GLN A 314 5.03 8.97 17.59
N PHE A 315 4.37 8.72 16.44
CA PHE A 315 4.76 9.26 15.14
C PHE A 315 3.88 10.44 14.69
N ARG A 316 3.00 10.95 15.57
CA ARG A 316 2.20 12.15 15.29
C ARG A 316 3.10 13.40 15.35
N GLY A 317 3.27 14.08 14.21
CA GLY A 317 4.13 15.26 14.14
C GLY A 317 4.21 15.85 12.74
N THR A 318 5.09 16.83 12.54
CA THR A 318 5.24 17.53 11.24
C THR A 318 5.61 16.60 10.10
N VAL A 319 6.45 15.59 10.37
CA VAL A 319 6.90 14.63 9.34
C VAL A 319 5.73 13.78 8.84
N SER A 320 4.94 13.20 9.75
CA SER A 320 3.78 12.40 9.37
C SER A 320 2.70 13.24 8.66
N GLN A 321 2.43 14.46 9.14
CA GLN A 321 1.48 15.37 8.48
C GLN A 321 1.91 15.75 7.06
N LEU A 322 3.22 15.94 6.84
CA LEU A 322 3.74 16.19 5.49
C LEU A 322 3.63 14.94 4.62
N SER A 323 3.97 13.78 5.15
CA SER A 323 3.82 12.49 4.49
C SER A 323 2.37 12.26 4.05
N ASP A 324 1.41 12.42 4.98
CA ASP A 324 -0.03 12.25 4.72
C ASP A 324 -0.50 13.19 3.59
N LYS A 325 -0.06 14.46 3.59
CA LYS A 325 -0.42 15.43 2.53
C LYS A 325 0.17 15.07 1.17
N VAL A 326 1.43 14.64 1.15
CA VAL A 326 2.11 14.23 -0.10
C VAL A 326 1.44 12.99 -0.67
N TYR A 327 1.13 12.01 0.18
CA TYR A 327 0.49 10.76 -0.22
C TYR A 327 -0.96 10.99 -0.70
N ASP A 328 -1.75 11.79 0.01
CA ASP A 328 -3.11 12.17 -0.41
C ASP A 328 -3.10 12.91 -1.78
N GLY A 329 -2.17 13.86 -1.95
CA GLY A 329 -1.98 14.54 -3.24
C GLY A 329 -1.55 13.59 -4.36
N PHE A 330 -0.72 12.61 -4.04
CA PHE A 330 -0.30 11.57 -4.97
C PHE A 330 -1.47 10.69 -5.43
N LEU A 331 -2.28 10.15 -4.50
CA LEU A 331 -3.45 9.34 -4.82
C LEU A 331 -4.44 10.11 -5.70
N LYS A 332 -4.79 11.33 -5.32
CA LYS A 332 -5.68 12.21 -6.10
C LYS A 332 -5.17 12.49 -7.52
N SER A 333 -3.87 12.70 -7.69
CA SER A 333 -3.28 12.96 -9.01
C SER A 333 -3.32 11.74 -9.93
N ASN A 334 -3.42 10.54 -9.36
CA ASN A 334 -3.47 9.26 -10.09
C ASN A 334 -4.89 8.69 -10.25
N GLY A 335 -5.93 9.44 -9.88
CA GLY A 335 -7.31 9.10 -10.18
C GLY A 335 -8.13 8.60 -8.99
N ASP A 336 -7.55 8.49 -7.81
CA ASP A 336 -8.28 8.30 -6.58
C ASP A 336 -8.93 9.64 -6.18
N ALA A 337 -10.22 9.78 -6.45
CA ALA A 337 -10.94 11.04 -6.23
C ALA A 337 -11.03 11.42 -4.74
N ASP A 338 -11.04 10.42 -3.85
CA ASP A 338 -11.22 10.59 -2.42
C ASP A 338 -9.87 10.69 -1.67
N GLY A 339 -8.79 10.22 -2.29
CA GLY A 339 -7.45 10.18 -1.69
C GLY A 339 -7.45 9.34 -0.41
N ALA A 340 -6.62 9.73 0.57
CA ALA A 340 -6.51 9.02 1.86
C ALA A 340 -7.77 9.12 2.75
N LYS A 341 -8.80 9.86 2.33
CA LYS A 341 -10.09 9.96 3.04
C LYS A 341 -11.08 8.88 2.65
N SER A 342 -10.72 7.98 1.76
CA SER A 342 -11.53 6.91 1.19
C SER A 342 -11.83 5.73 2.14
N TYR A 343 -11.88 5.99 3.45
CA TYR A 343 -12.25 4.96 4.44
C TYR A 343 -13.69 4.45 4.30
N GLY A 344 -14.56 5.17 3.56
CA GLY A 344 -15.92 4.74 3.24
C GLY A 344 -15.96 3.52 2.33
N VAL A 345 -15.13 3.48 1.28
CA VAL A 345 -15.18 2.43 0.25
C VAL A 345 -14.86 1.05 0.83
N VAL A 346 -13.86 0.93 1.70
CA VAL A 346 -13.54 -0.35 2.37
C VAL A 346 -14.72 -0.84 3.21
N THR A 347 -15.33 0.06 3.98
CA THR A 347 -16.50 -0.23 4.80
C THR A 347 -17.68 -0.67 3.92
N ASP A 348 -17.95 0.04 2.83
CA ASP A 348 -19.03 -0.29 1.91
C ASP A 348 -18.83 -1.66 1.26
N LEU A 349 -17.59 -2.00 0.88
CA LEU A 349 -17.24 -3.32 0.34
C LEU A 349 -17.41 -4.42 1.39
N LEU A 350 -16.97 -4.19 2.63
CA LEU A 350 -17.15 -5.15 3.72
C LEU A 350 -18.63 -5.39 4.03
N VAL A 351 -19.45 -4.32 4.08
CA VAL A 351 -20.89 -4.45 4.33
C VAL A 351 -21.57 -5.12 3.15
N ALA A 352 -21.22 -4.79 1.91
CA ALA A 352 -21.77 -5.44 0.72
C ALA A 352 -21.45 -6.94 0.67
N TYR A 353 -20.28 -7.34 1.16
CA TYR A 353 -19.83 -8.73 1.12
C TYR A 353 -20.35 -9.58 2.29
N PHE A 354 -20.34 -9.04 3.50
CA PHE A 354 -20.71 -9.78 4.71
C PHE A 354 -22.15 -9.53 5.19
N GLY A 355 -22.81 -8.51 4.66
CA GLY A 355 -24.19 -8.16 5.01
C GLY A 355 -25.25 -8.74 4.06
N ALA A 356 -24.84 -9.56 3.06
CA ALA A 356 -25.71 -10.20 2.06
C ALA A 356 -26.40 -11.46 2.62
#